data_9da87484d96b9198d7ed86c795a570eb
#
_entry.id   9da87484d96b9198d7ed86c795a570eb
#
_cell.length_a   1.000
_cell.length_b   1.000
_cell.length_c   1.000
_cell.angle_alpha   90.00
_cell.angle_beta   90.00
_cell.angle_gamma   90.00
#
_symmetry.space_group_name_H-M   'P 1'
#
loop_
_entity.id
_entity.type
_entity.pdbx_description
1 polymer ?
#
loop_
_entity_poly.entity_id
_entity_poly.type
_entity_poly.pdbx_seq_one_letter_code
_entity_poly.pdbx_strand_id
1 'polypeptide(L)'
;MVKLISLVYRKRNISDEEFYTYWRQTHGPLVARLIPFATGYVQNHPLQWPGLTYDADGIVEMWFESEDHLRSYLEWRNTAEAAELKEDEDRFQDFRKTRRFVVHEHQFKTSGRSWYAGTGLPDGAG
;
A
#
# COMPACT_ATOMS: atom_id res chain seq x y z
N MET A 1 -15.26 -4.35 -4.32
CA MET A 1 -13.79 -4.24 -4.25
C MET A 1 -13.36 -3.96 -2.83
N VAL A 2 -12.32 -4.60 -2.36
CA VAL A 2 -11.78 -4.36 -1.02
C VAL A 2 -10.41 -3.72 -1.13
N LYS A 3 -9.98 -3.08 -0.05
CA LYS A 3 -8.74 -2.34 -0.01
C LYS A 3 -7.96 -2.70 1.24
N LEU A 4 -6.65 -2.86 1.08
CA LEU A 4 -5.72 -3.05 2.18
C LEU A 4 -4.93 -1.75 2.35
N ILE A 5 -5.01 -1.19 3.54
CA ILE A 5 -4.23 -0.02 3.92
C ILE A 5 -3.12 -0.47 4.85
N SER A 6 -1.89 -0.06 4.57
CA SER A 6 -0.75 -0.33 5.46
C SER A 6 -0.09 0.96 5.86
N LEU A 7 0.11 1.14 7.16
CA LEU A 7 0.95 2.21 7.69
C LEU A 7 2.37 1.68 7.76
N VAL A 8 3.30 2.37 7.13
CA VAL A 8 4.69 1.94 7.04
C VAL A 8 5.60 2.85 7.84
N TYR A 9 6.67 2.28 8.37
CA TYR A 9 7.59 2.97 9.27
C TYR A 9 9.03 2.76 8.79
N ARG A 10 9.79 3.83 8.82
CA ARG A 10 11.20 3.84 8.43
C ARG A 10 12.04 3.00 9.40
N LYS A 11 12.99 2.28 8.85
CA LYS A 11 14.02 1.60 9.63
C LYS A 11 14.91 2.65 10.32
N ARG A 12 15.26 2.41 11.58
CA ARG A 12 15.93 3.43 12.40
C ARG A 12 17.30 3.85 11.90
N ASN A 13 18.01 2.96 11.24
CA ASN A 13 19.42 3.18 10.84
C ASN A 13 19.57 3.80 9.45
N ILE A 14 18.51 4.20 8.82
CA ILE A 14 18.58 4.92 7.53
C ILE A 14 17.90 6.28 7.68
N SER A 15 18.32 7.23 6.84
CA SER A 15 17.75 8.57 6.85
C SER A 15 16.36 8.59 6.20
N ASP A 16 15.62 9.68 6.43
CA ASP A 16 14.35 9.90 5.74
C ASP A 16 14.54 9.93 4.23
N GLU A 17 15.57 10.61 3.75
CA GLU A 17 15.85 10.69 2.31
C GLU A 17 16.11 9.30 1.72
N GLU A 18 16.93 8.49 2.38
CA GLU A 18 17.19 7.12 1.93
C GLU A 18 15.91 6.30 1.91
N PHE A 19 15.09 6.42 2.94
CA PHE A 19 13.83 5.69 3.05
C PHE A 19 12.89 6.02 1.89
N TYR A 20 12.61 7.29 1.67
CA TYR A 20 11.64 7.70 0.64
C TYR A 20 12.17 7.46 -0.78
N THR A 21 13.45 7.65 -1.01
CA THR A 21 14.07 7.38 -2.31
C THR A 21 14.01 5.90 -2.64
N TYR A 22 14.40 5.04 -1.70
CA TYR A 22 14.37 3.60 -1.88
C TYR A 22 12.94 3.09 -2.09
N TRP A 23 12.03 3.57 -1.26
CA TRP A 23 10.63 3.16 -1.31
C TRP A 23 10.02 3.44 -2.68
N ARG A 24 10.24 4.64 -3.20
CA ARG A 24 9.67 5.05 -4.49
C ARG A 24 10.41 4.45 -5.68
N GLN A 25 11.73 4.49 -5.68
CA GLN A 25 12.53 4.17 -6.88
C GLN A 25 12.83 2.68 -7.02
N THR A 26 12.94 1.97 -5.92
CA THR A 26 13.35 0.56 -5.92
C THR A 26 12.21 -0.35 -5.49
N HIS A 27 11.65 -0.11 -4.32
CA HIS A 27 10.64 -1.00 -3.75
C HIS A 27 9.32 -0.94 -4.54
N GLY A 28 8.86 0.25 -4.91
CA GLY A 28 7.59 0.42 -5.64
C GLY A 28 7.54 -0.39 -6.93
N PRO A 29 8.53 -0.24 -7.82
CA PRO A 29 8.58 -1.06 -9.04
C PRO A 29 8.66 -2.55 -8.77
N LEU A 30 9.38 -2.97 -7.74
CA LEU A 30 9.46 -4.37 -7.36
C LEU A 30 8.12 -4.92 -6.93
N VAL A 31 7.41 -4.20 -6.05
CA VAL A 31 6.06 -4.58 -5.61
C VAL A 31 5.13 -4.72 -6.80
N ALA A 32 5.11 -3.72 -7.68
CA ALA A 32 4.23 -3.73 -8.84
C ALA A 32 4.46 -4.95 -9.74
N ARG A 33 5.70 -5.43 -9.80
CA ARG A 33 6.07 -6.59 -10.61
C ARG A 33 5.73 -7.92 -9.93
N LEU A 34 5.89 -7.99 -8.62
CA LEU A 34 5.84 -9.26 -7.89
C LEU A 34 4.47 -9.62 -7.32
N ILE A 35 3.70 -8.63 -6.87
CA ILE A 35 2.49 -8.95 -6.11
C ILE A 35 1.39 -9.53 -6.99
N PRO A 36 0.82 -10.69 -6.59
CA PRO A 36 -0.32 -11.24 -7.30
C PRO A 36 -1.63 -10.71 -6.72
N PHE A 37 -2.71 -10.85 -7.48
CA PHE A 37 -4.10 -10.61 -7.08
C PHE A 37 -4.49 -9.14 -6.89
N ALA A 38 -3.56 -8.23 -6.67
CA ALA A 38 -3.89 -6.83 -6.50
C ALA A 38 -4.18 -6.17 -7.84
N THR A 39 -5.21 -5.31 -7.88
CA THR A 39 -5.56 -4.54 -9.06
C THR A 39 -5.02 -3.12 -9.01
N GLY A 40 -4.54 -2.69 -7.86
CA GLY A 40 -3.92 -1.39 -7.69
C GLY A 40 -2.96 -1.38 -6.52
N TYR A 41 -1.94 -0.53 -6.62
CA TYR A 41 -0.94 -0.33 -5.58
C TYR A 41 -0.51 1.13 -5.62
N VAL A 42 -0.62 1.81 -4.49
CA VAL A 42 -0.31 3.24 -4.37
C VAL A 42 0.50 3.47 -3.11
N GLN A 43 1.55 4.25 -3.24
CA GLN A 43 2.31 4.78 -2.12
C GLN A 43 1.88 6.22 -1.85
N ASN A 44 1.65 6.54 -0.59
CA ASN A 44 1.38 7.90 -0.15
C ASN A 44 2.56 8.37 0.68
N HIS A 45 3.33 9.31 0.15
CA HIS A 45 4.47 9.92 0.81
C HIS A 45 4.01 11.21 1.48
N PRO A 46 4.06 11.29 2.81
CA PRO A 46 3.56 12.48 3.52
C PRO A 46 4.35 13.72 3.16
N LEU A 47 3.64 14.83 3.02
CA LEU A 47 4.25 16.16 2.92
C LEU A 47 4.33 16.75 4.31
N GLN A 48 5.39 17.47 4.60
CA GLN A 48 5.46 18.31 5.78
C GLN A 48 4.42 19.42 5.65
N TRP A 49 3.53 19.54 6.63
CA TRP A 49 2.46 20.51 6.58
C TRP A 49 2.33 21.21 7.93
N PRO A 50 2.28 22.56 7.96
CA PRO A 50 2.18 23.29 9.22
C PRO A 50 0.96 22.85 10.02
N GLY A 51 1.18 22.56 11.30
CA GLY A 51 0.11 22.15 12.20
C GLY A 51 -0.23 20.67 12.18
N LEU A 52 0.42 19.87 11.33
CA LEU A 52 0.22 18.42 11.28
C LEU A 52 1.46 17.65 11.70
N THR A 53 1.25 16.60 12.48
CA THR A 53 2.27 15.61 12.81
C THR A 53 1.75 14.23 12.41
N TYR A 54 2.66 13.32 12.08
CA TYR A 54 2.28 12.01 11.55
C TYR A 54 2.88 10.90 12.39
N ASP A 55 2.05 9.90 12.72
CA ASP A 55 2.49 8.73 13.51
C ASP A 55 3.15 7.66 12.66
N ALA A 56 3.04 7.74 11.35
CA ALA A 56 3.66 6.81 10.42
C ALA A 56 4.50 7.57 9.40
N ASP A 57 5.40 6.86 8.72
CA ASP A 57 6.25 7.45 7.69
C ASP A 57 5.62 7.37 6.31
N GLY A 58 4.60 6.55 6.14
CA GLY A 58 3.90 6.45 4.87
C GLY A 58 2.65 5.61 4.95
N ILE A 59 1.86 5.65 3.88
CA ILE A 59 0.62 4.90 3.76
C ILE A 59 0.61 4.20 2.41
N VAL A 60 0.41 2.88 2.43
CA VAL A 60 0.22 2.09 1.22
C VAL A 60 -1.24 1.74 1.08
N GLU A 61 -1.72 1.81 -0.14
CA GLU A 61 -3.07 1.35 -0.47
C GLU A 61 -2.97 0.30 -1.58
N MET A 62 -3.66 -0.81 -1.39
CA MET A 62 -3.74 -1.88 -2.37
C MET A 62 -5.20 -2.25 -2.56
N TRP A 63 -5.61 -2.48 -3.81
CA TRP A 63 -6.99 -2.83 -4.15
C TRP A 63 -7.07 -4.27 -4.66
N PHE A 64 -8.15 -4.94 -4.29
CA PHE A 64 -8.44 -6.33 -4.69
C PHE A 64 -9.89 -6.41 -5.14
N GLU A 65 -10.16 -7.23 -6.15
CA GLU A 65 -11.53 -7.37 -6.64
C GLU A 65 -12.47 -7.98 -5.59
N SER A 66 -11.95 -8.83 -4.73
CA SER A 66 -12.74 -9.55 -3.72
C SER A 66 -11.94 -9.80 -2.46
N GLU A 67 -12.65 -10.16 -1.39
CA GLU A 67 -12.02 -10.60 -0.16
C GLU A 67 -11.20 -11.88 -0.38
N ASP A 68 -11.65 -12.75 -1.28
CA ASP A 68 -10.91 -13.97 -1.60
C ASP A 68 -9.56 -13.66 -2.25
N HIS A 69 -9.51 -12.69 -3.15
CA HIS A 69 -8.24 -12.26 -3.75
C HIS A 69 -7.31 -11.65 -2.71
N LEU A 70 -7.84 -10.86 -1.78
CA LEU A 70 -7.05 -10.33 -0.67
C LEU A 70 -6.50 -11.46 0.19
N ARG A 71 -7.34 -12.44 0.52
CA ARG A 71 -6.92 -13.60 1.33
C ARG A 71 -5.82 -14.37 0.62
N SER A 72 -5.96 -14.57 -0.69
CA SER A 72 -4.94 -15.23 -1.50
C SER A 72 -3.62 -14.47 -1.51
N TYR A 73 -3.66 -13.14 -1.57
CA TYR A 73 -2.47 -12.32 -1.47
C TYR A 73 -1.77 -12.48 -0.12
N LEU A 74 -2.54 -12.45 0.97
CA LEU A 74 -1.96 -12.60 2.31
C LEU A 74 -1.37 -13.99 2.52
N GLU A 75 -1.98 -15.02 1.97
CA GLU A 75 -1.42 -16.38 1.97
C GLU A 75 -0.14 -16.46 1.14
N TRP A 76 -0.14 -15.83 -0.03
CA TRP A 76 1.04 -15.77 -0.89
C TRP A 76 2.24 -15.17 -0.16
N ARG A 77 2.03 -14.18 0.69
CA ARG A 77 3.11 -13.56 1.48
C ARG A 77 3.84 -14.57 2.37
N ASN A 78 3.23 -15.69 2.70
CA ASN A 78 3.83 -16.73 3.53
C ASN A 78 4.49 -17.83 2.72
N THR A 79 4.56 -17.69 1.41
CA THR A 79 5.22 -18.67 0.53
C THR A 79 6.64 -18.26 0.20
N ALA A 80 7.42 -19.22 -0.32
CA ALA A 80 8.78 -18.95 -0.76
C ALA A 80 8.83 -17.93 -1.91
N GLU A 81 7.78 -17.84 -2.71
CA GLU A 81 7.69 -16.88 -3.81
C GLU A 81 7.71 -15.42 -3.34
N ALA A 82 7.30 -15.17 -2.11
CA ALA A 82 7.28 -13.83 -1.53
C ALA A 82 8.60 -13.43 -0.86
N ALA A 83 9.60 -14.31 -0.86
CA ALA A 83 10.86 -14.06 -0.14
C ALA A 83 11.56 -12.79 -0.61
N GLU A 84 11.63 -12.56 -1.92
CA GLU A 84 12.27 -11.38 -2.49
C GLU A 84 11.58 -10.09 -2.01
N LEU A 85 10.25 -10.08 -1.98
CA LEU A 85 9.49 -8.95 -1.49
C LEU A 85 9.77 -8.67 -0.02
N LYS A 86 9.76 -9.72 0.80
CA LYS A 86 9.96 -9.58 2.25
C LYS A 86 11.38 -9.11 2.58
N GLU A 87 12.37 -9.63 1.88
CA GLU A 87 13.76 -9.17 2.03
C GLU A 87 13.88 -7.69 1.68
N ASP A 88 13.19 -7.25 0.63
CA ASP A 88 13.23 -5.85 0.22
C ASP A 88 12.55 -4.95 1.25
N GLU A 89 11.42 -5.39 1.81
CA GLU A 89 10.74 -4.68 2.89
C GLU A 89 11.69 -4.46 4.08
N ASP A 90 12.44 -5.48 4.46
CA ASP A 90 13.35 -5.42 5.59
C ASP A 90 14.55 -4.47 5.36
N ARG A 91 14.84 -4.12 4.12
CA ARG A 91 15.96 -3.22 3.83
C ARG A 91 15.70 -1.78 4.26
N PHE A 92 14.44 -1.35 4.27
CA PHE A 92 14.14 0.07 4.52
C PHE A 92 13.02 0.30 5.53
N GLN A 93 12.20 -0.73 5.84
CA GLN A 93 11.08 -0.61 6.76
C GLN A 93 11.37 -1.31 8.09
N ASP A 94 10.80 -0.76 9.16
CA ASP A 94 10.63 -1.51 10.40
C ASP A 94 9.28 -2.20 10.32
N PHE A 95 9.28 -3.41 9.77
CA PHE A 95 8.05 -4.14 9.49
C PHE A 95 7.29 -4.54 10.75
N ARG A 96 7.96 -4.62 11.91
CA ARG A 96 7.31 -4.95 13.17
C ARG A 96 6.31 -3.88 13.60
N LYS A 97 6.48 -2.64 13.16
CA LYS A 97 5.58 -1.53 13.48
C LYS A 97 4.42 -1.43 12.51
N THR A 98 4.48 -2.08 11.38
CA THR A 98 3.46 -2.00 10.33
C THR A 98 2.08 -2.33 10.88
N ARG A 99 1.11 -1.49 10.55
CA ARG A 99 -0.29 -1.70 10.89
C ARG A 99 -1.10 -1.78 9.61
N ARG A 100 -2.07 -2.68 9.59
CA ARG A 100 -2.87 -2.94 8.41
C ARG A 100 -4.35 -2.87 8.72
N PHE A 101 -5.09 -2.37 7.75
CA PHE A 101 -6.55 -2.30 7.80
C PHE A 101 -7.11 -2.89 6.52
N VAL A 102 -8.07 -3.77 6.64
CA VAL A 102 -8.87 -4.23 5.52
C VAL A 102 -10.16 -3.43 5.53
N VAL A 103 -10.47 -2.73 4.45
CA VAL A 103 -11.59 -1.80 4.42
C VAL A 103 -12.41 -1.94 3.15
N HIS A 104 -13.68 -1.56 3.25
CA HIS A 104 -14.49 -1.22 2.10
C HIS A 104 -14.47 0.30 1.96
N GLU A 105 -14.11 0.79 0.78
CA GLU A 105 -14.10 2.21 0.52
C GLU A 105 -15.48 2.67 0.06
N HIS A 106 -15.96 3.75 0.62
CA HIS A 106 -17.18 4.40 0.20
C HIS A 106 -16.85 5.77 -0.35
N GLN A 107 -17.02 5.96 -1.66
CA GLN A 107 -16.72 7.21 -2.31
C GLN A 107 -17.98 8.08 -2.41
N PHE A 108 -17.88 9.32 -1.99
CA PHE A 108 -18.95 10.31 -2.12
C PHE A 108 -18.64 11.34 -3.21
N LYS A 109 -17.36 11.42 -3.63
CA LYS A 109 -16.90 12.14 -4.82
C LYS A 109 -15.85 11.25 -5.49
N THR A 110 -15.83 11.20 -6.82
CA THR A 110 -14.84 10.42 -7.54
C THR A 110 -13.48 11.12 -7.49
N SER A 111 -12.40 10.33 -7.41
CA SER A 111 -11.04 10.86 -7.39
C SER A 111 -10.45 11.04 -8.79
N GLY A 112 -11.19 10.72 -9.83
CA GLY A 112 -10.68 10.72 -11.20
C GLY A 112 -9.79 9.52 -11.54
N ARG A 113 -9.71 8.52 -10.69
CA ARG A 113 -8.89 7.33 -10.90
C ARG A 113 -9.64 6.33 -11.77
N SER A 114 -9.15 6.10 -13.00
CA SER A 114 -9.83 5.23 -13.96
C SER A 114 -9.91 3.76 -13.51
N TRP A 115 -8.89 3.29 -12.76
CA TRP A 115 -8.86 1.92 -12.26
C TRP A 115 -9.82 1.70 -11.08
N TYR A 116 -10.50 2.74 -10.67
CA TYR A 116 -11.54 2.71 -9.65
C TYR A 116 -12.91 2.35 -10.22
N ALA A 117 -13.02 2.19 -11.51
CA ALA A 117 -14.29 1.84 -12.14
C ALA A 117 -14.84 0.56 -11.52
N GLY A 118 -16.13 0.54 -11.21
CA GLY A 118 -16.79 -0.63 -10.62
C GLY A 118 -16.63 -0.77 -9.11
N THR A 119 -16.23 0.26 -8.40
CA THR A 119 -16.04 0.21 -6.93
C THR A 119 -17.33 0.10 -6.13
N GLY A 120 -18.47 0.01 -6.78
CA GLY A 120 -19.75 -0.06 -6.11
C GLY A 120 -20.49 1.27 -6.00
N LEU A 121 -19.94 2.34 -6.55
CA LEU A 121 -20.69 3.60 -6.65
C LEU A 121 -21.81 3.44 -7.68
N PRO A 122 -23.03 3.90 -7.37
CA PRO A 122 -24.10 3.89 -8.35
C PRO A 122 -23.71 4.72 -9.58
N ASP A 123 -24.23 4.33 -10.75
CA ASP A 123 -24.04 5.11 -11.96
C ASP A 123 -24.53 6.54 -11.73
N GLY A 124 -23.75 7.51 -12.14
CA GLY A 124 -24.09 8.90 -11.97
C GLY A 124 -23.85 9.47 -10.57
N ALA A 125 -23.40 8.66 -9.61
CA ALA A 125 -22.97 9.17 -8.31
C ALA A 125 -21.55 9.68 -8.48
N GLY A 126 -21.37 10.91 -8.49
CA GLY A 126 -20.06 11.44 -8.78
C GLY A 126 -19.50 12.34 -7.77
#